data_2dacbb04aa05cfd40807a62ea9939523
#
_entry.id   2dacbb04aa05cfd40807a62ea9939523
#
_cell.length_a   1.000
_cell.length_b   1.000
_cell.length_c   1.000
_cell.angle_alpha   90.00
_cell.angle_beta   90.00
_cell.angle_gamma   90.00
#
_symmetry.space_group_name_H-M   'P 1'
#
loop_
_entity.id
_entity.type
_entity.pdbx_description
1 polymer ?
#
loop_
_entity_poly.entity_id
_entity_poly.type
_entity_poly.pdbx_seq_one_letter_code
_entity_poly.pdbx_strand_id
1 'polypeptide(L)'
;HEVPVLIKTYDDKKTLELAIIENVQREDLNPIEEAEAYSRLMDEFQLTQQQVAEKVGKDRATVANALRLLVLPRPVREKLVAGLISAGHAKVLLGLSDEQKIIKLAGKIESQKISVRKLEKLVNAAKLEKAELTGADPLASKALVRDRLIKDLEEKLQKKLGTKITIESNSEGKGKIQIAFYSD
;
A
#
# COMPACT_ATOMS: atom_id res chain seq x y z
N HIS A 1 38.43 -28.65 8.05
CA HIS A 1 37.27 -28.24 8.85
C HIS A 1 36.12 -29.18 8.52
N GLU A 2 35.65 -29.97 9.48
CA GLU A 2 34.42 -30.75 9.34
C GLU A 2 33.22 -29.87 9.68
N VAL A 3 32.21 -29.86 8.80
CA VAL A 3 30.97 -29.10 8.99
C VAL A 3 29.85 -30.11 9.20
N PRO A 4 29.05 -30.00 10.28
CA PRO A 4 27.90 -30.87 10.45
C PRO A 4 26.86 -30.57 9.36
N VAL A 5 26.48 -31.59 8.59
CA VAL A 5 25.46 -31.48 7.53
C VAL A 5 24.27 -32.37 7.85
N LEU A 6 23.06 -31.85 7.63
CA LEU A 6 21.84 -32.61 7.73
C LEU A 6 21.35 -32.96 6.31
N ILE A 7 21.54 -34.23 5.92
CA ILE A 7 21.10 -34.71 4.61
C ILE A 7 19.60 -35.02 4.69
N LYS A 8 18.78 -34.34 3.90
CA LYS A 8 17.35 -34.61 3.71
C LYS A 8 17.08 -34.88 2.24
N THR A 9 16.35 -35.95 1.95
CA THR A 9 15.88 -36.26 0.59
C THR A 9 14.55 -35.61 0.36
N TYR A 10 14.50 -34.70 -0.60
CA TYR A 10 13.26 -34.09 -1.12
C TYR A 10 13.14 -34.39 -2.62
N ASP A 11 11.93 -34.34 -3.15
CA ASP A 11 11.73 -34.29 -4.59
C ASP A 11 12.17 -32.90 -5.13
N ASP A 12 12.40 -32.81 -6.44
CA ASP A 12 12.88 -31.58 -7.09
C ASP A 12 11.93 -30.40 -6.84
N LYS A 13 10.62 -30.66 -6.79
CA LYS A 13 9.60 -29.64 -6.54
C LYS A 13 9.72 -29.08 -5.12
N LYS A 14 9.91 -29.94 -4.13
CA LYS A 14 10.08 -29.53 -2.73
C LYS A 14 11.39 -28.80 -2.50
N THR A 15 12.45 -29.24 -3.18
CA THR A 15 13.75 -28.56 -3.13
C THR A 15 13.67 -27.15 -3.68
N LEU A 16 12.98 -26.97 -4.83
CA LEU A 16 12.77 -25.64 -5.42
C LEU A 16 11.90 -24.74 -4.52
N GLU A 17 10.84 -25.27 -3.92
CA GLU A 17 10.02 -24.52 -2.96
C GLU A 17 10.86 -23.97 -1.80
N LEU A 18 11.67 -24.84 -1.19
CA LEU A 18 12.54 -24.44 -0.07
C LEU A 18 13.59 -23.41 -0.48
N ALA A 19 14.17 -23.56 -1.67
CA ALA A 19 15.15 -22.61 -2.19
C ALA A 19 14.53 -21.20 -2.42
N ILE A 20 13.28 -21.13 -2.93
CA ILE A 20 12.58 -19.86 -3.09
C ILE A 20 12.26 -19.23 -1.72
N ILE A 21 11.80 -20.04 -0.74
CA ILE A 21 11.49 -19.56 0.61
C ILE A 21 12.76 -19.03 1.29
N GLU A 22 13.88 -19.77 1.21
CA GLU A 22 15.15 -19.31 1.75
C GLU A 22 15.59 -17.98 1.14
N ASN A 23 15.51 -17.88 -0.19
CA ASN A 23 15.87 -16.64 -0.87
C ASN A 23 14.99 -15.46 -0.46
N VAL A 24 13.68 -15.68 -0.26
CA VAL A 24 12.74 -14.64 0.22
C VAL A 24 13.04 -14.17 1.64
N GLN A 25 13.64 -15.02 2.47
CA GLN A 25 14.00 -14.67 3.85
C GLN A 25 15.29 -13.83 3.95
N ARG A 26 15.96 -13.56 2.83
CA ARG A 26 17.12 -12.67 2.80
C ARG A 26 16.69 -11.22 3.01
N GLU A 27 17.52 -10.46 3.74
CA GLU A 27 17.20 -9.06 4.11
C GLU A 27 17.49 -8.06 2.97
N ASP A 28 18.15 -8.49 1.89
CA ASP A 28 18.64 -7.64 0.80
C ASP A 28 17.76 -7.62 -0.46
N LEU A 29 16.60 -8.28 -0.46
CA LEU A 29 15.67 -8.28 -1.59
C LEU A 29 15.01 -6.91 -1.79
N ASN A 30 14.93 -6.49 -3.05
CA ASN A 30 14.11 -5.34 -3.37
C ASN A 30 12.60 -5.71 -3.37
N PRO A 31 11.69 -4.73 -3.23
CA PRO A 31 10.24 -5.00 -3.13
C PRO A 31 9.63 -5.69 -4.35
N ILE A 32 10.23 -5.60 -5.53
CA ILE A 32 9.75 -6.28 -6.74
C ILE A 32 10.24 -7.73 -6.76
N GLU A 33 11.49 -7.99 -6.42
CA GLU A 33 12.02 -9.36 -6.28
C GLU A 33 11.24 -10.16 -5.24
N GLU A 34 10.94 -9.55 -4.10
CA GLU A 34 10.09 -10.16 -3.06
C GLU A 34 8.70 -10.51 -3.61
N ALA A 35 8.08 -9.59 -4.35
CA ALA A 35 6.77 -9.81 -4.95
C ALA A 35 6.79 -10.91 -6.03
N GLU A 36 7.83 -10.95 -6.86
CA GLU A 36 8.01 -11.98 -7.90
C GLU A 36 8.20 -13.36 -7.28
N ALA A 37 8.96 -13.47 -6.19
CA ALA A 37 9.15 -14.72 -5.48
C ALA A 37 7.82 -15.23 -4.85
N TYR A 38 6.99 -14.33 -4.32
CA TYR A 38 5.65 -14.69 -3.83
C TYR A 38 4.74 -15.16 -4.98
N SER A 39 4.77 -14.48 -6.13
CA SER A 39 4.01 -14.90 -7.32
C SER A 39 4.44 -16.30 -7.77
N ARG A 40 5.74 -16.56 -7.84
CA ARG A 40 6.27 -17.88 -8.20
C ARG A 40 5.82 -18.97 -7.23
N LEU A 41 5.86 -18.72 -5.91
CA LEU A 41 5.36 -19.67 -4.91
C LEU A 41 3.87 -19.99 -5.12
N MET A 42 3.06 -18.99 -5.48
CA MET A 42 1.64 -19.20 -5.78
C MET A 42 1.44 -19.99 -7.08
N ASP A 43 2.14 -19.62 -8.15
CA ASP A 43 1.92 -20.18 -9.49
C ASP A 43 2.49 -21.60 -9.64
N GLU A 44 3.74 -21.84 -9.19
CA GLU A 44 4.43 -23.11 -9.36
C GLU A 44 3.97 -24.18 -8.35
N PHE A 45 3.60 -23.75 -7.13
CA PHE A 45 3.20 -24.67 -6.04
C PHE A 45 1.71 -24.61 -5.70
N GLN A 46 0.92 -23.82 -6.46
CA GLN A 46 -0.54 -23.67 -6.26
C GLN A 46 -0.91 -23.25 -4.83
N LEU A 47 -0.08 -22.38 -4.23
CA LEU A 47 -0.28 -21.91 -2.87
C LEU A 47 -1.20 -20.68 -2.87
N THR A 48 -2.03 -20.58 -1.86
CA THR A 48 -2.78 -19.36 -1.57
C THR A 48 -1.90 -18.30 -0.91
N GLN A 49 -2.29 -17.02 -0.97
CA GLN A 49 -1.57 -15.94 -0.28
C GLN A 49 -1.38 -16.21 1.22
N GLN A 50 -2.36 -16.86 1.85
CA GLN A 50 -2.27 -17.24 3.25
C GLN A 50 -1.17 -18.27 3.48
N GLN A 51 -1.11 -19.31 2.66
CA GLN A 51 -0.09 -20.36 2.77
C GLN A 51 1.31 -19.83 2.47
N VAL A 52 1.45 -18.92 1.48
CA VAL A 52 2.73 -18.24 1.22
C VAL A 52 3.16 -17.45 2.46
N ALA A 53 2.26 -16.65 3.04
CA ALA A 53 2.53 -15.85 4.23
C ALA A 53 3.01 -16.70 5.41
N GLU A 54 2.35 -17.81 5.69
CA GLU A 54 2.75 -18.77 6.73
C GLU A 54 4.13 -19.35 6.49
N LYS A 55 4.44 -19.73 5.24
CA LYS A 55 5.74 -20.34 4.88
C LYS A 55 6.91 -19.35 4.96
N VAL A 56 6.68 -18.08 4.63
CA VAL A 56 7.72 -17.03 4.67
C VAL A 56 7.76 -16.27 6.00
N GLY A 57 6.85 -16.57 6.94
CA GLY A 57 6.80 -15.92 8.25
C GLY A 57 6.32 -14.46 8.20
N LYS A 58 5.41 -14.13 7.28
CA LYS A 58 4.84 -12.79 7.09
C LYS A 58 3.32 -12.81 7.26
N ASP A 59 2.70 -11.63 7.38
CA ASP A 59 1.25 -11.50 7.34
C ASP A 59 0.72 -11.65 5.91
N ARG A 60 -0.49 -12.21 5.76
CA ARG A 60 -1.19 -12.28 4.47
C ARG A 60 -1.31 -10.90 3.81
N ALA A 61 -1.56 -9.85 4.59
CA ALA A 61 -1.67 -8.48 4.08
C ALA A 61 -0.35 -7.99 3.49
N THR A 62 0.79 -8.37 4.05
CA THR A 62 2.12 -8.06 3.53
C THR A 62 2.34 -8.72 2.18
N VAL A 63 2.05 -10.02 2.05
CA VAL A 63 2.14 -10.77 0.79
C VAL A 63 1.21 -10.17 -0.28
N ALA A 64 -0.05 -9.90 0.08
CA ALA A 64 -1.01 -9.28 -0.83
C ALA A 64 -0.55 -7.90 -1.32
N ASN A 65 0.02 -7.07 -0.43
CA ASN A 65 0.54 -5.75 -0.79
C ASN A 65 1.77 -5.84 -1.70
N ALA A 66 2.66 -6.79 -1.48
CA ALA A 66 3.81 -7.03 -2.36
C ALA A 66 3.34 -7.44 -3.77
N LEU A 67 2.46 -8.44 -3.87
CA LEU A 67 1.91 -8.90 -5.15
C LEU A 67 1.24 -7.77 -5.96
N ARG A 68 0.58 -6.83 -5.29
CA ARG A 68 0.00 -5.66 -5.96
C ARG A 68 1.04 -4.78 -6.65
N LEU A 69 2.30 -4.76 -6.20
CA LEU A 69 3.36 -3.99 -6.85
C LEU A 69 3.64 -4.47 -8.28
N LEU A 70 3.41 -5.75 -8.57
CA LEU A 70 3.60 -6.32 -9.91
C LEU A 70 2.58 -5.79 -10.93
N VAL A 71 1.44 -5.25 -10.46
CA VAL A 71 0.42 -4.63 -11.34
C VAL A 71 0.87 -3.24 -11.83
N LEU A 72 1.88 -2.64 -11.21
CA LEU A 72 2.39 -1.34 -11.64
C LEU A 72 3.03 -1.43 -13.03
N PRO A 73 2.91 -0.37 -13.86
CA PRO A 73 3.59 -0.28 -15.15
C PRO A 73 5.11 -0.50 -15.02
N ARG A 74 5.69 -1.16 -16.00
CA ARG A 74 7.13 -1.50 -16.00
C ARG A 74 8.05 -0.31 -15.67
N PRO A 75 7.88 0.91 -16.26
CA PRO A 75 8.75 2.04 -15.93
C PRO A 75 8.67 2.47 -14.46
N VAL A 76 7.55 2.21 -13.79
CA VAL A 76 7.36 2.53 -12.38
C VAL A 76 8.02 1.48 -11.49
N ARG A 77 7.93 0.20 -11.87
CA ARG A 77 8.64 -0.90 -11.18
C ARG A 77 10.15 -0.71 -11.26
N GLU A 78 10.68 -0.33 -12.42
CA GLU A 78 12.12 -0.02 -12.60
C GLU A 78 12.57 1.11 -11.68
N LYS A 79 11.76 2.16 -11.50
CA LYS A 79 12.05 3.24 -10.54
C LYS A 79 12.01 2.77 -9.08
N LEU A 80 11.14 1.83 -8.75
CA LEU A 80 11.06 1.24 -7.41
C LEU A 80 12.30 0.40 -7.12
N VAL A 81 12.73 -0.44 -8.07
CA VAL A 81 13.97 -1.24 -7.98
C VAL A 81 15.20 -0.35 -7.84
N ALA A 82 15.26 0.74 -8.60
CA ALA A 82 16.34 1.73 -8.53
C ALA A 82 16.33 2.61 -7.25
N GLY A 83 15.32 2.43 -6.35
CA GLY A 83 15.18 3.24 -5.14
C GLY A 83 14.78 4.70 -5.38
N LEU A 84 14.44 5.08 -6.62
CA LEU A 84 14.00 6.44 -6.98
C LEU A 84 12.62 6.78 -6.42
N ILE A 85 11.79 5.75 -6.18
CA ILE A 85 10.51 5.85 -5.48
C ILE A 85 10.47 4.78 -4.38
N SER A 86 9.81 5.05 -3.26
CA SER A 86 9.66 4.08 -2.18
C SER A 86 8.43 3.18 -2.36
N ALA A 87 8.40 2.04 -1.65
CA ALA A 87 7.22 1.16 -1.59
C ALA A 87 5.95 1.90 -1.13
N GLY A 88 6.09 2.91 -0.27
CA GLY A 88 4.98 3.78 0.14
C GLY A 88 4.41 4.58 -1.04
N HIS A 89 5.27 5.16 -1.89
CA HIS A 89 4.83 5.84 -3.12
C HIS A 89 4.13 4.87 -4.07
N ALA A 90 4.70 3.68 -4.27
CA ALA A 90 4.13 2.64 -5.13
C ALA A 90 2.72 2.22 -4.67
N LYS A 91 2.49 2.03 -3.35
CA LYS A 91 1.16 1.73 -2.78
C LYS A 91 0.13 2.82 -3.08
N VAL A 92 0.52 4.09 -3.00
CA VAL A 92 -0.38 5.21 -3.31
C VAL A 92 -0.72 5.24 -4.80
N LEU A 93 0.28 5.01 -5.68
CA LEU A 93 0.09 4.97 -7.14
C LEU A 93 -0.85 3.84 -7.57
N LEU A 94 -0.85 2.69 -6.89
CA LEU A 94 -1.80 1.59 -7.12
C LEU A 94 -3.27 1.98 -6.88
N GLY A 95 -3.51 3.09 -6.23
CA GLY A 95 -4.85 3.65 -6.07
C GLY A 95 -5.41 4.34 -7.31
N LEU A 96 -4.62 4.48 -8.39
CA LEU A 96 -5.03 5.04 -9.67
C LEU A 96 -5.32 3.92 -10.67
N SER A 97 -6.33 4.13 -11.54
CA SER A 97 -6.68 3.19 -12.61
C SER A 97 -6.06 3.54 -13.96
N ASP A 98 -5.44 4.72 -14.08
CA ASP A 98 -4.93 5.27 -15.33
C ASP A 98 -3.40 5.13 -15.35
N GLU A 99 -2.91 4.24 -16.22
CA GLU A 99 -1.49 3.92 -16.36
C GLU A 99 -0.65 5.16 -16.71
N GLN A 100 -1.13 6.02 -17.59
CA GLN A 100 -0.42 7.24 -18.00
C GLN A 100 -0.27 8.22 -16.83
N LYS A 101 -1.30 8.33 -16.00
CA LYS A 101 -1.23 9.15 -14.78
C LYS A 101 -0.27 8.57 -13.75
N ILE A 102 -0.23 7.24 -13.60
CA ILE A 102 0.72 6.55 -12.73
C ILE A 102 2.16 6.86 -13.15
N ILE A 103 2.49 6.69 -14.45
CA ILE A 103 3.83 6.96 -14.99
C ILE A 103 4.21 8.44 -14.81
N LYS A 104 3.30 9.37 -15.13
CA LYS A 104 3.51 10.82 -14.96
C LYS A 104 3.80 11.21 -13.52
N LEU A 105 3.02 10.66 -12.57
CA LEU A 105 3.23 10.94 -11.15
C LEU A 105 4.51 10.32 -10.63
N ALA A 106 4.88 9.10 -11.07
CA ALA A 106 6.15 8.48 -10.73
C ALA A 106 7.35 9.34 -11.17
N GLY A 107 7.30 9.94 -12.36
CA GLY A 107 8.30 10.91 -12.82
C GLY A 107 8.36 12.20 -11.98
N LYS A 108 7.20 12.69 -11.51
CA LYS A 108 7.15 13.85 -10.60
C LYS A 108 7.71 13.54 -9.20
N ILE A 109 7.50 12.33 -8.69
CA ILE A 109 8.06 11.92 -7.40
C ILE A 109 9.58 12.00 -7.45
N GLU A 110 10.18 11.47 -8.51
CA GLU A 110 11.62 11.47 -8.72
C GLU A 110 12.17 12.89 -8.84
N SER A 111 11.63 13.70 -9.76
CA SER A 111 12.16 15.03 -10.08
C SER A 111 11.95 16.06 -8.96
N GLN A 112 10.84 15.97 -8.22
CA GLN A 112 10.44 16.95 -7.20
C GLN A 112 10.59 16.43 -5.77
N LYS A 113 11.09 15.21 -5.57
CA LYS A 113 11.22 14.53 -4.26
C LYS A 113 9.94 14.64 -3.41
N ILE A 114 8.81 14.34 -4.04
CA ILE A 114 7.49 14.44 -3.41
C ILE A 114 7.38 13.41 -2.30
N SER A 115 6.97 13.82 -1.09
CA SER A 115 6.72 12.89 0.01
C SER A 115 5.44 12.05 -0.24
N VAL A 116 5.36 10.85 0.38
CA VAL A 116 4.19 9.96 0.30
C VAL A 116 2.90 10.70 0.65
N ARG A 117 2.90 11.50 1.73
CA ARG A 117 1.73 12.29 2.15
C ARG A 117 1.30 13.34 1.12
N LYS A 118 2.26 13.97 0.45
CA LYS A 118 1.95 14.93 -0.62
C LYS A 118 1.39 14.23 -1.85
N LEU A 119 1.93 13.04 -2.20
CA LEU A 119 1.42 12.21 -3.27
C LEU A 119 -0.01 11.72 -2.98
N GLU A 120 -0.32 11.29 -1.77
CA GLU A 120 -1.68 10.91 -1.36
C GLU A 120 -2.68 12.05 -1.61
N LYS A 121 -2.32 13.28 -1.25
CA LYS A 121 -3.17 14.46 -1.52
C LYS A 121 -3.40 14.66 -3.02
N LEU A 122 -2.36 14.54 -3.85
CA LEU A 122 -2.47 14.68 -5.31
C LEU A 122 -3.34 13.59 -5.95
N VAL A 123 -3.14 12.32 -5.54
CA VAL A 123 -3.93 11.18 -6.03
C VAL A 123 -5.39 11.31 -5.65
N ASN A 124 -5.65 11.79 -4.46
CA ASN A 124 -7.00 11.99 -3.96
C ASN A 124 -7.71 13.14 -4.66
N ALA A 125 -7.02 14.25 -4.95
CA ALA A 125 -7.55 15.34 -5.76
C ALA A 125 -7.91 14.86 -7.18
N ALA A 126 -7.00 14.09 -7.81
CA ALA A 126 -7.25 13.53 -9.14
C ALA A 126 -8.42 12.52 -9.19
N LYS A 127 -8.69 11.82 -8.10
CA LYS A 127 -9.88 10.93 -8.00
C LYS A 127 -11.17 11.73 -7.90
N LEU A 128 -11.16 12.86 -7.19
CA LEU A 128 -12.32 13.74 -7.06
C LEU A 128 -12.67 14.39 -8.41
N GLU A 129 -11.70 14.94 -9.13
CA GLU A 129 -11.89 15.49 -10.47
C GLU A 129 -12.49 14.45 -11.44
N LYS A 130 -12.05 13.20 -11.35
CA LYS A 130 -12.60 12.12 -12.20
C LYS A 130 -14.05 11.78 -11.81
N ALA A 131 -14.39 11.78 -10.54
CA ALA A 131 -15.74 11.52 -10.07
C ALA A 131 -16.73 12.62 -10.52
N GLU A 132 -16.30 13.87 -10.52
CA GLU A 132 -17.07 15.00 -11.02
C GLU A 132 -17.30 14.91 -12.54
N LEU A 133 -16.30 14.48 -13.32
CA LEU A 133 -16.38 14.37 -14.79
C LEU A 133 -17.19 13.14 -15.25
N THR A 134 -17.29 12.08 -14.45
CA THR A 134 -18.00 10.84 -14.83
C THR A 134 -19.47 10.78 -14.41
N GLY A 135 -20.03 11.87 -13.87
CA GLY A 135 -21.46 11.93 -13.50
C GLY A 135 -21.84 10.94 -12.39
N ALA A 136 -20.88 10.46 -11.61
CA ALA A 136 -21.16 9.68 -10.41
C ALA A 136 -21.95 10.57 -9.45
N ASP A 137 -23.05 10.04 -8.92
CA ASP A 137 -24.03 10.68 -8.08
C ASP A 137 -23.47 11.86 -7.26
N PRO A 138 -23.93 13.12 -7.52
CA PRO A 138 -23.39 14.32 -6.85
C PRO A 138 -23.51 14.27 -5.32
N LEU A 139 -24.41 13.43 -4.81
CA LEU A 139 -24.60 13.19 -3.38
C LEU A 139 -23.50 12.32 -2.78
N ALA A 140 -23.05 11.28 -3.49
CA ALA A 140 -21.97 10.39 -3.04
C ALA A 140 -20.60 11.09 -3.05
N SER A 141 -20.33 11.94 -4.05
CA SER A 141 -19.08 12.71 -4.13
C SER A 141 -19.02 13.79 -3.04
N LYS A 142 -20.14 14.48 -2.76
CA LYS A 142 -20.25 15.45 -1.66
C LYS A 142 -20.08 14.80 -0.29
N ALA A 143 -20.61 13.60 -0.09
CA ALA A 143 -20.44 12.85 1.16
C ALA A 143 -18.96 12.49 1.42
N LEU A 144 -18.24 12.01 0.42
CA LEU A 144 -16.82 11.67 0.52
C LEU A 144 -15.92 12.88 0.78
N VAL A 145 -16.21 14.04 0.15
CA VAL A 145 -15.49 15.31 0.39
C VAL A 145 -15.73 15.78 1.83
N ARG A 146 -16.97 15.69 2.29
CA ARG A 146 -17.39 16.10 3.62
C ARG A 146 -16.73 15.27 4.73
N ASP A 147 -16.78 13.93 4.61
CA ASP A 147 -16.17 13.03 5.57
C ASP A 147 -14.65 13.28 5.71
N ARG A 148 -14.03 13.71 4.64
CA ARG A 148 -12.61 14.03 4.61
C ARG A 148 -12.31 15.36 5.26
N LEU A 149 -13.11 16.41 4.99
CA LEU A 149 -12.99 17.70 5.65
C LEU A 149 -13.18 17.55 7.16
N ILE A 150 -14.11 16.68 7.58
CA ILE A 150 -14.35 16.36 8.99
C ILE A 150 -13.10 15.70 9.61
N LYS A 151 -12.51 14.68 8.96
CA LYS A 151 -11.28 14.04 9.43
C LYS A 151 -10.08 15.00 9.53
N ASP A 152 -9.89 15.85 8.51
CA ASP A 152 -8.82 16.87 8.53
C ASP A 152 -9.02 17.88 9.67
N LEU A 153 -10.27 18.23 9.99
CA LEU A 153 -10.61 19.09 11.11
C LEU A 153 -10.39 18.38 12.45
N GLU A 154 -10.79 17.12 12.57
CA GLU A 154 -10.52 16.31 13.76
C GLU A 154 -9.01 16.24 14.06
N GLU A 155 -8.19 15.92 13.06
CA GLU A 155 -6.73 15.84 13.20
C GLU A 155 -6.10 17.19 13.63
N LYS A 156 -6.57 18.29 13.04
CA LYS A 156 -6.08 19.63 13.38
C LYS A 156 -6.46 20.03 14.80
N LEU A 157 -7.69 19.74 15.20
CA LEU A 157 -8.19 20.04 16.55
C LEU A 157 -7.52 19.14 17.60
N GLN A 158 -7.34 17.85 17.31
CA GLN A 158 -6.61 16.93 18.19
C GLN A 158 -5.17 17.38 18.42
N LYS A 159 -4.48 17.85 17.36
CA LYS A 159 -3.11 18.40 17.49
C LYS A 159 -3.06 19.69 18.34
N LYS A 160 -4.09 20.55 18.25
CA LYS A 160 -4.13 21.81 19.00
C LYS A 160 -4.55 21.62 20.45
N LEU A 161 -5.48 20.71 20.71
CA LEU A 161 -6.08 20.54 22.04
C LEU A 161 -5.48 19.36 22.83
N GLY A 162 -4.64 18.53 22.18
CA GLY A 162 -3.97 17.41 22.84
C GLY A 162 -4.91 16.28 23.29
N THR A 163 -6.17 16.28 22.83
CA THR A 163 -7.19 15.34 23.28
C THR A 163 -7.96 14.73 22.10
N LYS A 164 -8.66 13.61 22.33
CA LYS A 164 -9.47 12.93 21.32
C LYS A 164 -10.71 13.77 21.00
N ILE A 165 -10.89 14.08 19.71
CA ILE A 165 -12.03 14.83 19.19
C ILE A 165 -12.69 14.00 18.11
N THR A 166 -14.02 13.91 18.14
CA THR A 166 -14.84 13.24 17.14
C THR A 166 -15.92 14.21 16.68
N ILE A 167 -16.08 14.36 15.35
CA ILE A 167 -17.06 15.22 14.73
C ILE A 167 -18.04 14.36 13.94
N GLU A 168 -19.26 14.25 14.42
CA GLU A 168 -20.36 13.60 13.71
C GLU A 168 -21.21 14.66 13.01
N SER A 169 -21.53 14.47 11.73
CA SER A 169 -22.38 15.42 11.02
C SER A 169 -23.32 14.72 10.04
N ASN A 170 -24.58 15.18 9.96
CA ASN A 170 -25.59 14.62 9.07
C ASN A 170 -25.60 15.34 7.69
N SER A 171 -26.40 14.83 6.74
CA SER A 171 -26.53 15.36 5.38
C SER A 171 -27.07 16.81 5.32
N GLU A 172 -27.71 17.30 6.39
CA GLU A 172 -28.30 18.64 6.48
C GLU A 172 -27.33 19.70 7.04
N GLY A 173 -26.06 19.32 7.34
CA GLY A 173 -25.10 20.28 7.94
C GLY A 173 -25.21 20.43 9.44
N LYS A 174 -26.09 19.67 10.10
CA LYS A 174 -26.17 19.61 11.56
C LYS A 174 -25.28 18.48 12.09
N GLY A 175 -24.64 18.68 13.22
CA GLY A 175 -23.72 17.68 13.77
C GLY A 175 -23.40 17.91 15.23
N LYS A 176 -22.57 17.05 15.78
CA LYS A 176 -22.10 17.07 17.16
C LYS A 176 -20.59 16.97 17.17
N ILE A 177 -19.94 17.80 17.99
CA ILE A 177 -18.52 17.73 18.26
C ILE A 177 -18.37 17.17 19.68
N GLN A 178 -17.67 16.05 19.80
CA GLN A 178 -17.33 15.43 21.08
C GLN A 178 -15.86 15.67 21.36
N ILE A 179 -15.55 16.31 22.47
CA ILE A 179 -14.20 16.56 22.95
C ILE A 179 -14.05 15.78 24.24
N ALA A 180 -13.18 14.78 24.25
CA ALA A 180 -12.84 14.08 25.47
C ALA A 180 -11.85 14.95 26.25
N PHE A 181 -12.17 15.28 27.50
CA PHE A 181 -11.22 15.94 28.40
C PHE A 181 -11.06 15.11 29.68
N TYR A 182 -9.85 15.08 30.15
CA TYR A 182 -9.51 14.38 31.37
C TYR A 182 -9.09 15.46 32.36
N SER A 183 -9.86 15.64 33.45
CA SER A 183 -9.42 16.46 34.56
C SER A 183 -8.71 15.57 35.55
N ASP A 184 -7.59 16.03 36.08
CA ASP A 184 -7.01 15.47 37.31
C ASP A 184 -7.90 15.79 38.50
#